data_8c5d53ce82fad1f88a92ff9cfa870ce5
#
_entry.id   8c5d53ce82fad1f88a92ff9cfa870ce5
#
_cell.length_a   1.000
_cell.length_b   1.000
_cell.length_c   1.000
_cell.angle_alpha   90.00
_cell.angle_beta   90.00
_cell.angle_gamma   90.00
#
_symmetry.space_group_name_H-M   'P 1'
#
loop_
_entity.id
_entity.type
_entity.pdbx_description
1 polymer ?
#
loop_
_entity_poly.entity_id
_entity_poly.type
_entity_poly.pdbx_seq_one_letter_code
_entity_poly.pdbx_strand_id
1 'polypeptide(L)'
;MAGVNYTLKFEESEKLQRRFNQLLKQGTSLQPAFQDIGEMLLVSHDQRFRDQVSPDGEPWAPLSPAYQARKPKRQNDILTLNSILSGNLSYLATGLNLFFGTPQEYGAIHHFGGSEGMRPANAAIPARPWLGVDEDDKAEIYDILSDFLLQE
;
A
#
# COMPACT_ATOMS: atom_id res chain seq x y z
N MET A 1 14.86 -1.82 -4.65
CA MET A 1 13.54 -2.16 -4.09
C MET A 1 12.52 -2.23 -5.21
N ALA A 2 11.82 -3.34 -5.30
CA ALA A 2 10.62 -3.39 -6.13
C ALA A 2 9.49 -2.64 -5.41
N GLY A 3 8.84 -1.74 -6.10
CA GLY A 3 7.76 -0.93 -5.54
C GLY A 3 6.60 -0.81 -6.52
N VAL A 4 5.45 -0.44 -6.01
CA VAL A 4 4.28 -0.08 -6.82
C VAL A 4 4.17 1.44 -6.80
N ASN A 5 4.15 2.05 -7.98
CA ASN A 5 4.00 3.49 -8.12
C ASN A 5 2.55 3.82 -8.51
N TYR A 6 1.95 4.71 -7.76
CA TYR A 6 0.65 5.29 -8.07
C TYR A 6 0.80 6.77 -8.35
N THR A 7 0.23 7.21 -9.45
CA THR A 7 0.09 8.63 -9.77
C THR A 7 -1.38 8.98 -9.71
N LEU A 8 -1.76 9.80 -8.76
CA LEU A 8 -3.11 10.33 -8.66
C LEU A 8 -3.18 11.63 -9.45
N LYS A 9 -4.07 11.68 -10.43
CA LYS A 9 -4.35 12.88 -11.22
C LYS A 9 -5.68 13.48 -10.77
N PHE A 10 -5.64 14.71 -10.34
CA PHE A 10 -6.85 15.46 -9.98
C PHE A 10 -7.33 16.24 -11.20
N GLU A 11 -8.01 15.56 -12.12
CA GLU A 11 -8.45 16.18 -13.37
C GLU A 11 -9.70 17.06 -13.23
N GLU A 12 -10.43 16.92 -12.12
CA GLU A 12 -11.77 17.50 -12.01
C GLU A 12 -11.86 18.85 -11.29
N SER A 13 -10.77 19.37 -10.73
CA SER A 13 -10.82 20.63 -10.00
C SER A 13 -9.69 21.60 -10.37
N GLU A 14 -9.99 22.52 -11.27
CA GLU A 14 -9.10 23.64 -11.59
C GLU A 14 -8.72 24.48 -10.35
N LYS A 15 -9.62 24.58 -9.39
CA LYS A 15 -9.40 25.31 -8.13
C LYS A 15 -8.33 24.63 -7.31
N LEU A 16 -8.39 23.31 -7.14
CA LEU A 16 -7.39 22.52 -6.41
C LEU A 16 -6.03 22.60 -7.08
N GLN A 17 -6.00 22.47 -8.41
CA GLN A 17 -4.74 22.55 -9.16
C GLN A 17 -4.10 23.94 -9.07
N ARG A 18 -4.87 25.01 -9.15
CA ARG A 18 -4.36 26.36 -8.95
C ARG A 18 -3.81 26.56 -7.54
N ARG A 19 -4.51 26.08 -6.51
CA ARG A 19 -4.06 26.19 -5.13
C ARG A 19 -2.80 25.37 -4.89
N PHE A 20 -2.75 24.16 -5.39
CA PHE A 20 -1.56 23.30 -5.35
C PHE A 20 -0.34 23.99 -5.95
N ASN A 21 -0.47 24.52 -7.17
CA ASN A 21 0.61 25.23 -7.86
C ASN A 21 1.05 26.49 -7.10
N GLN A 22 0.12 27.21 -6.48
CA GLN A 22 0.42 28.36 -5.65
C GLN A 22 1.26 27.97 -4.43
N LEU A 23 0.86 26.92 -3.71
CA LEU A 23 1.57 26.44 -2.53
C LEU A 23 2.97 25.90 -2.88
N LEU A 24 3.12 25.21 -4.01
CA LEU A 24 4.43 24.77 -4.51
C LEU A 24 5.35 25.97 -4.79
N LYS A 25 4.83 27.02 -5.45
CA LYS A 25 5.60 28.25 -5.70
C LYS A 25 5.99 28.99 -4.42
N GLN A 26 5.20 28.88 -3.38
CA GLN A 26 5.47 29.44 -2.07
C GLN A 26 6.44 28.58 -1.23
N GLY A 27 6.84 27.41 -1.71
CA GLY A 27 7.66 26.45 -0.99
C GLY A 27 6.94 25.80 0.20
N THR A 28 5.61 25.77 0.19
CA THR A 28 4.81 25.14 1.23
C THR A 28 5.00 23.63 1.22
N SER A 29 5.31 23.06 2.38
CA SER A 29 5.46 21.62 2.55
C SER A 29 4.10 20.92 2.59
N LEU A 30 3.97 19.82 1.84
CA LEU A 30 2.80 18.92 1.90
C LEU A 30 2.96 17.83 2.97
N GLN A 31 4.05 17.86 3.72
CA GLN A 31 4.37 16.83 4.71
C GLN A 31 3.22 16.53 5.68
N PRO A 32 2.49 17.51 6.24
CA PRO A 32 1.37 17.21 7.14
C PRO A 32 0.27 16.39 6.46
N ALA A 33 -0.12 16.76 5.24
CA ALA A 33 -1.11 15.99 4.48
C ALA A 33 -0.61 14.58 4.15
N PHE A 34 0.66 14.43 3.81
CA PHE A 34 1.26 13.12 3.56
C PHE A 34 1.38 12.26 4.82
N GLN A 35 1.54 12.87 5.99
CA GLN A 35 1.48 12.14 7.26
C GLN A 35 0.08 11.58 7.50
N ASP A 36 -0.95 12.38 7.30
CA ASP A 36 -2.34 11.92 7.44
C ASP A 36 -2.67 10.80 6.45
N ILE A 37 -2.23 10.93 5.20
CA ILE A 37 -2.38 9.87 4.19
C ILE A 37 -1.61 8.61 4.60
N GLY A 38 -0.40 8.75 5.10
CA GLY A 38 0.42 7.62 5.59
C GLY A 38 -0.28 6.84 6.71
N GLU A 39 -0.85 7.53 7.69
CA GLU A 39 -1.61 6.93 8.78
C GLU A 39 -2.88 6.22 8.25
N MET A 40 -3.60 6.85 7.34
CA MET A 40 -4.76 6.25 6.68
C MET A 40 -4.38 4.96 5.93
N LEU A 41 -3.27 4.98 5.18
CA LEU A 41 -2.81 3.81 4.45
C LEU A 41 -2.38 2.67 5.37
N LEU A 42 -1.83 2.95 6.55
CA LEU A 42 -1.54 1.90 7.54
C LEU A 42 -2.82 1.17 7.96
N VAL A 43 -3.90 1.92 8.23
CA VAL A 43 -5.20 1.35 8.61
C VAL A 43 -5.81 0.56 7.44
N SER A 44 -5.81 1.13 6.24
CA SER A 44 -6.35 0.49 5.03
C SER A 44 -5.64 -0.84 4.74
N HIS A 45 -4.31 -0.86 4.81
CA HIS A 45 -3.54 -2.07 4.56
C HIS A 45 -3.71 -3.12 5.67
N ASP A 46 -3.82 -2.72 6.95
CA ASP A 46 -4.13 -3.67 8.02
C ASP A 46 -5.48 -4.34 7.78
N GLN A 47 -6.49 -3.59 7.37
CA GLN A 47 -7.79 -4.14 7.01
C GLN A 47 -7.70 -5.09 5.81
N ARG A 48 -6.92 -4.75 4.78
CA ARG A 48 -6.70 -5.60 3.60
C ARG A 48 -6.07 -6.94 3.96
N PHE A 49 -5.13 -6.97 4.91
CA PHE A 49 -4.56 -8.23 5.42
C PHE A 49 -5.60 -9.07 6.17
N ARG A 50 -6.53 -8.45 6.87
CA ARG A 50 -7.64 -9.16 7.54
C ARG A 50 -8.63 -9.72 6.54
N ASP A 51 -8.97 -8.94 5.52
CA ASP A 51 -9.92 -9.33 4.47
C ASP A 51 -9.29 -10.26 3.42
N GLN A 52 -7.96 -10.34 3.37
CA GLN A 52 -7.18 -11.18 2.46
C GLN A 52 -7.52 -10.91 0.99
N VAL A 53 -7.60 -9.64 0.63
CA VAL A 53 -7.93 -9.15 -0.70
C VAL A 53 -6.83 -8.25 -1.27
N SER A 54 -6.79 -8.19 -2.61
CA SER A 54 -5.96 -7.21 -3.32
C SER A 54 -6.56 -5.80 -3.26
N PRO A 55 -5.82 -4.76 -3.68
CA PRO A 55 -6.40 -3.42 -3.85
C PRO A 55 -7.60 -3.36 -4.78
N ASP A 56 -7.69 -4.27 -5.74
CA ASP A 56 -8.84 -4.38 -6.65
C ASP A 56 -10.04 -5.13 -6.04
N GLY A 57 -9.93 -5.56 -4.79
CA GLY A 57 -10.98 -6.30 -4.09
C GLY A 57 -11.01 -7.80 -4.39
N GLU A 58 -10.10 -8.30 -5.21
CA GLU A 58 -10.03 -9.72 -5.54
C GLU A 58 -9.40 -10.52 -4.38
N PRO A 59 -9.98 -11.65 -3.99
CA PRO A 59 -9.40 -12.50 -2.95
C PRO A 59 -7.99 -12.97 -3.33
N TRP A 60 -7.08 -12.99 -2.37
CA TRP A 60 -5.75 -13.54 -2.60
C TRP A 60 -5.81 -15.04 -2.94
N ALA A 61 -4.91 -15.48 -3.81
CA ALA A 61 -4.77 -16.89 -4.13
C ALA A 61 -4.62 -17.74 -2.85
N PRO A 62 -5.35 -18.84 -2.72
CA PRO A 62 -5.34 -19.67 -1.52
C PRO A 62 -3.95 -20.28 -1.27
N LEU A 63 -3.71 -20.69 -0.04
CA LEU A 63 -2.53 -21.46 0.33
C LEU A 63 -2.62 -22.86 -0.30
N SER A 64 -1.48 -23.41 -0.72
CA SER A 64 -1.47 -24.81 -1.16
C SER A 64 -1.85 -25.73 0.00
N PRO A 65 -2.61 -26.83 -0.26
CA PRO A 65 -3.01 -27.77 0.80
C PRO A 65 -1.83 -28.32 1.60
N ALA A 66 -0.73 -28.61 0.90
CA ALA A 66 0.49 -29.11 1.54
C ALA A 66 1.14 -28.08 2.49
N TYR A 67 1.13 -26.81 2.13
CA TYR A 67 1.63 -25.74 3.00
C TYR A 67 0.67 -25.49 4.16
N GLN A 68 -0.63 -25.44 3.90
CA GLN A 68 -1.66 -25.24 4.93
C GLN A 68 -1.58 -26.32 6.02
N ALA A 69 -1.38 -27.59 5.63
CA ALA A 69 -1.24 -28.72 6.55
C ALA A 69 0.02 -28.62 7.44
N ARG A 70 1.10 -28.03 6.93
CA ARG A 70 2.38 -27.88 7.65
C ARG A 70 2.46 -26.59 8.48
N LYS A 71 1.59 -25.64 8.21
CA LYS A 71 1.62 -24.32 8.86
C LYS A 71 1.32 -24.47 10.35
N PRO A 72 2.22 -24.06 11.25
CA PRO A 72 2.10 -24.35 12.69
C PRO A 72 0.97 -23.58 13.38
N LYS A 73 0.53 -22.45 12.79
CA LYS A 73 -0.56 -21.61 13.30
C LYS A 73 -1.19 -20.81 12.18
N ARG A 74 -2.38 -20.28 12.40
CA ARG A 74 -3.09 -19.43 11.42
C ARG A 74 -3.20 -20.08 10.05
N GLN A 75 -3.61 -21.35 10.02
CA GLN A 75 -3.61 -22.19 8.83
C GLN A 75 -4.44 -21.62 7.68
N ASN A 76 -5.45 -20.82 7.97
CA ASN A 76 -6.32 -20.20 6.97
C ASN A 76 -5.92 -18.76 6.62
N ASP A 77 -4.97 -18.17 7.37
CA ASP A 77 -4.59 -16.77 7.16
C ASP A 77 -3.48 -16.66 6.13
N ILE A 78 -3.77 -16.04 5.02
CA ILE A 78 -2.82 -15.82 3.92
C ILE A 78 -1.88 -14.66 4.30
N LEU A 79 -0.61 -14.78 3.95
CA LEU A 79 0.46 -13.81 4.25
C LEU A 79 0.64 -13.49 5.75
N THR A 80 0.03 -14.27 6.62
CA THR A 80 0.00 -14.02 8.06
C THR A 80 0.43 -15.27 8.82
N LEU A 81 1.71 -15.49 9.01
CA LEU A 81 2.23 -16.52 9.92
C LEU A 81 2.58 -15.91 11.29
N ASN A 82 3.48 -14.94 11.29
CA ASN A 82 3.91 -14.20 12.47
C ASN A 82 3.54 -12.71 12.42
N SER A 83 2.69 -12.32 11.47
CA SER A 83 2.30 -10.93 11.20
C SER A 83 3.48 -10.00 10.92
N ILE A 84 4.61 -10.55 10.45
CA ILE A 84 5.83 -9.77 10.22
C ILE A 84 5.63 -8.81 9.05
N LEU A 85 4.97 -9.25 7.98
CA LEU A 85 4.74 -8.39 6.83
C LEU A 85 3.73 -7.28 7.17
N SER A 86 2.57 -7.64 7.69
CA SER A 86 1.52 -6.68 8.07
C SER A 86 1.92 -5.77 9.23
N GLY A 87 2.72 -6.29 10.17
CA GLY A 87 3.16 -5.54 11.35
C GLY A 87 4.39 -4.64 11.12
N ASN A 88 5.01 -4.70 9.95
CA ASN A 88 6.18 -3.87 9.61
C ASN A 88 5.91 -2.92 8.43
N LEU A 89 4.66 -2.57 8.21
CA LEU A 89 4.32 -1.50 7.30
C LEU A 89 4.71 -0.16 7.91
N SER A 90 5.26 0.71 7.09
CA SER A 90 5.68 2.04 7.50
C SER A 90 5.61 3.03 6.35
N TYR A 91 5.66 4.30 6.67
CA TYR A 91 5.73 5.34 5.66
C TYR A 91 6.78 6.40 6.02
N LEU A 92 7.21 7.12 5.01
CA LEU A 92 8.06 8.30 5.13
C LEU A 92 7.42 9.45 4.36
N ALA A 93 6.99 10.47 5.06
CA ALA A 93 6.44 11.67 4.47
C ALA A 93 7.51 12.78 4.43
N THR A 94 7.70 13.35 3.26
CA THR A 94 8.54 14.54 3.04
C THR A 94 7.68 15.68 2.53
N GLY A 95 8.29 16.84 2.25
CA GLY A 95 7.54 17.99 1.70
C GLY A 95 6.90 17.74 0.34
N LEU A 96 7.42 16.77 -0.44
CA LEU A 96 7.01 16.53 -1.82
C LEU A 96 6.67 15.07 -2.12
N ASN A 97 6.97 14.15 -1.21
CA ASN A 97 6.79 12.72 -1.45
C ASN A 97 6.28 11.99 -0.22
N LEU A 98 5.48 10.98 -0.47
CA LEU A 98 5.09 9.96 0.49
C LEU A 98 5.57 8.60 0.00
N PHE A 99 6.39 7.93 0.79
CA PHE A 99 6.81 6.56 0.57
C PHE A 99 6.08 5.67 1.57
N PHE A 100 5.47 4.60 1.08
CA PHE A 100 4.73 3.66 1.90
C PHE A 100 5.12 2.23 1.54
N GLY A 101 5.37 1.37 2.51
CA GLY A 101 5.74 0.00 2.24
C GLY A 101 6.29 -0.75 3.44
N THR A 102 7.11 -1.74 3.17
CA THR A 102 7.76 -2.58 4.18
C THR A 102 9.26 -2.72 3.89
N PRO A 103 10.11 -2.77 4.93
CA PRO A 103 11.52 -3.13 4.78
C PRO A 103 11.72 -4.62 4.53
N GLN A 104 10.68 -5.45 4.57
CA GLN A 104 10.79 -6.90 4.40
C GLN A 104 11.07 -7.26 2.95
N GLU A 105 12.21 -7.90 2.69
CA GLU A 105 12.64 -8.28 1.34
C GLU A 105 11.65 -9.20 0.62
N TYR A 106 10.98 -10.08 1.37
CA TYR A 106 9.99 -11.01 0.81
C TYR A 106 8.63 -10.35 0.50
N GLY A 107 8.42 -9.10 0.87
CA GLY A 107 7.21 -8.36 0.52
C GLY A 107 6.97 -8.27 -1.00
N ALA A 108 8.04 -8.05 -1.76
CA ALA A 108 7.95 -7.96 -3.21
C ALA A 108 7.55 -9.29 -3.87
N ILE A 109 8.14 -10.41 -3.45
CA ILE A 109 7.81 -11.72 -4.04
C ILE A 109 6.38 -12.14 -3.72
N HIS A 110 5.88 -11.81 -2.56
CA HIS A 110 4.47 -12.07 -2.25
C HIS A 110 3.53 -11.17 -3.04
N HIS A 111 3.91 -9.94 -3.30
CA HIS A 111 3.12 -9.01 -4.10
C HIS A 111 3.05 -9.41 -5.58
N PHE A 112 4.19 -9.67 -6.18
CA PHE A 112 4.31 -9.95 -7.61
C PHE A 112 4.25 -11.44 -7.97
N GLY A 113 4.39 -12.32 -6.99
CA GLY A 113 4.57 -13.74 -7.21
C GLY A 113 6.01 -14.10 -7.61
N GLY A 114 6.26 -15.40 -7.69
CA GLY A 114 7.55 -15.96 -8.09
C GLY A 114 7.37 -17.17 -9.00
N SER A 115 8.36 -17.43 -9.85
CA SER A 115 8.40 -18.58 -10.75
C SER A 115 9.34 -19.67 -10.23
N GLU A 116 9.19 -20.89 -10.77
CA GLU A 116 10.15 -21.96 -10.58
C GLU A 116 11.56 -21.50 -10.99
N GLY A 117 12.54 -21.81 -10.18
CA GLY A 117 13.93 -21.42 -10.42
C GLY A 117 14.33 -20.03 -9.94
N MET A 118 13.41 -19.21 -9.45
CA MET A 118 13.79 -17.96 -8.76
C MET A 118 14.50 -18.25 -7.44
N ARG A 119 15.60 -17.56 -7.21
CA ARG A 119 16.35 -17.68 -5.94
C ARG A 119 15.73 -16.80 -4.84
N PRO A 120 15.86 -17.18 -3.53
CA PRO A 120 16.73 -18.29 -3.02
C PRO A 120 16.07 -19.63 -3.07
N ALA A 121 15.44 -20.26 -3.71
CA ALA A 121 14.99 -21.64 -3.90
C ALA A 121 13.50 -21.77 -4.23
N ASN A 122 13.21 -22.19 -5.46
CA ASN A 122 11.88 -22.59 -5.95
C ASN A 122 10.74 -21.72 -5.41
N ALA A 123 10.87 -20.44 -5.62
CA ALA A 123 9.89 -19.46 -5.17
C ALA A 123 8.66 -19.40 -6.11
N ALA A 124 8.18 -20.57 -6.55
CA ALA A 124 6.94 -20.68 -7.32
C ALA A 124 5.74 -20.41 -6.39
N ILE A 125 5.48 -19.14 -6.16
CA ILE A 125 4.34 -18.68 -5.37
C ILE A 125 3.43 -17.78 -6.21
N PRO A 126 2.09 -17.90 -6.04
CA PRO A 126 1.18 -17.03 -6.75
C PRO A 126 1.33 -15.58 -6.25
N ALA A 127 1.08 -14.62 -7.15
CA ALA A 127 1.00 -13.23 -6.78
C ALA A 127 -0.18 -13.00 -5.82
N ARG A 128 0.08 -12.25 -4.75
CA ARG A 128 -0.92 -11.79 -3.80
C ARG A 128 -0.69 -10.30 -3.56
N PRO A 129 -1.25 -9.44 -4.42
CA PRO A 129 -1.07 -8.01 -4.32
C PRO A 129 -1.61 -7.51 -2.98
N TRP A 130 -0.72 -7.08 -2.11
CA TRP A 130 -1.06 -6.54 -0.79
C TRP A 130 -0.85 -5.03 -0.70
N LEU A 131 0.04 -4.49 -1.51
CA LEU A 131 0.40 -3.07 -1.53
C LEU A 131 -0.36 -2.36 -2.64
N GLY A 132 -1.01 -1.26 -2.31
CA GLY A 132 -1.67 -0.43 -3.29
C GLY A 132 -2.77 0.43 -2.69
N VAL A 133 -3.39 1.22 -3.53
CA VAL A 133 -4.55 2.05 -3.18
C VAL A 133 -5.78 1.52 -3.91
N ASP A 134 -6.85 1.35 -3.17
CA ASP A 134 -8.17 1.04 -3.73
C ASP A 134 -8.98 2.32 -3.99
N GLU A 135 -10.22 2.19 -4.42
CA GLU A 135 -11.06 3.35 -4.73
C GLU A 135 -11.44 4.15 -3.48
N ASP A 136 -11.61 3.49 -2.34
CA ASP A 136 -11.89 4.16 -1.07
C ASP A 136 -10.65 4.92 -0.57
N ASP A 137 -9.47 4.30 -0.68
CA ASP A 137 -8.19 4.96 -0.39
C ASP A 137 -8.01 6.22 -1.25
N LYS A 138 -8.30 6.12 -2.57
CA LYS A 138 -8.19 7.26 -3.49
C LYS A 138 -9.13 8.40 -3.11
N ALA A 139 -10.37 8.07 -2.74
CA ALA A 139 -11.34 9.07 -2.31
C ALA A 139 -10.86 9.77 -1.03
N GLU A 140 -10.35 9.04 -0.06
CA GLU A 140 -9.87 9.59 1.19
C GLU A 140 -8.58 10.41 1.01
N ILE A 141 -7.66 9.97 0.16
CA ILE A 141 -6.48 10.76 -0.24
C ILE A 141 -6.91 12.09 -0.87
N TYR A 142 -7.91 12.05 -1.76
CA TYR A 142 -8.46 13.26 -2.37
C TYR A 142 -9.02 14.22 -1.32
N ASP A 143 -9.79 13.71 -0.37
CA ASP A 143 -10.41 14.52 0.70
C ASP A 143 -9.34 15.14 1.60
N ILE A 144 -8.34 14.37 2.04
CA ILE A 144 -7.22 14.87 2.85
C ILE A 144 -6.47 15.99 2.13
N LEU A 145 -6.13 15.77 0.86
CA LEU A 145 -5.42 16.78 0.06
C LEU A 145 -6.29 18.00 -0.20
N SER A 146 -7.57 17.82 -0.48
CA SER A 146 -8.51 18.91 -0.70
C SER A 146 -8.67 19.79 0.54
N ASP A 147 -8.84 19.17 1.68
CA ASP A 147 -8.95 19.88 2.97
C ASP A 147 -7.67 20.65 3.27
N PHE A 148 -6.51 20.03 3.08
CA PHE A 148 -5.21 20.69 3.29
C PHE A 148 -4.99 21.86 2.33
N LEU A 149 -5.32 21.70 1.04
CA LEU A 149 -5.09 22.71 0.02
C LEU A 149 -6.08 23.88 0.11
N LEU A 150 -7.29 23.62 0.60
CA LEU A 150 -8.36 24.62 0.69
C LEU A 150 -8.52 25.24 2.08
N GLN A 151 -7.70 24.84 3.04
CA GLN A 151 -7.63 25.56 4.32
C GLN A 151 -7.23 27.01 4.07
N GLU A 152 -8.10 27.93 4.48
CA GLU A 152 -7.85 29.37 4.46
C GLU A 152 -7.06 29.82 5.70
#